data_36e6c338a19d16e6098406644ece4a8d
#
_entry.id   36e6c338a19d16e6098406644ece4a8d
#
_cell.length_a   1.000
_cell.length_b   1.000
_cell.length_c   1.000
_cell.angle_alpha   90.00
_cell.angle_beta   90.00
_cell.angle_gamma   90.00
#
_symmetry.space_group_name_H-M   'P 1'
#
loop_
_entity.id
_entity.type
_entity.pdbx_description
1 polymer ?
#
loop_
_entity_poly.entity_id
_entity_poly.type
_entity_poly.pdbx_seq_one_letter_code
_entity_poly.pdbx_strand_id
1 'polypeptide(L)'
;MATIEYDRSIPSLSITFSNGAKRTYSDTDIFICFGLLRKEFSDITFLCKGSKINVYPSAMASQMSSGFVAYEVEMGDPEAKLVRIFDYEENELTNDVNEQILYRNKWAKSI
;
A
#
# COMPACT_ATOMS: atom_id res chain seq x y z
N MET A 1 -14.42 -11.00 9.04
CA MET A 1 -14.10 -9.58 8.84
C MET A 1 -12.87 -9.21 9.66
N ALA A 2 -12.06 -8.29 9.18
CA ALA A 2 -10.88 -7.84 9.90
C ALA A 2 -10.87 -6.32 10.00
N THR A 3 -10.28 -5.80 11.07
CA THR A 3 -10.15 -4.36 11.30
C THR A 3 -8.70 -3.96 11.22
N ILE A 4 -8.39 -2.91 10.45
CA ILE A 4 -7.04 -2.36 10.33
C ILE A 4 -6.99 -1.04 11.08
N GLU A 5 -5.99 -0.91 11.95
CA GLU A 5 -5.69 0.32 12.66
C GLU A 5 -4.24 0.72 12.38
N TYR A 6 -3.97 2.01 12.33
CA TYR A 6 -2.62 2.49 12.03
C TYR A 6 -2.29 3.74 12.84
N ASP A 7 -0.98 3.94 13.11
CA ASP A 7 -0.44 5.14 13.74
C ASP A 7 0.63 5.71 12.80
N ARG A 8 0.42 6.94 12.33
CA ARG A 8 1.32 7.62 11.39
C ARG A 8 2.52 8.27 12.09
N SER A 9 2.38 8.63 13.36
CA SER A 9 3.47 9.28 14.11
C SER A 9 4.57 8.31 14.50
N ILE A 10 4.19 7.08 14.80
CA ILE A 10 5.10 5.94 14.98
C ILE A 10 4.66 4.91 13.95
N PRO A 11 5.23 4.91 12.73
CA PRO A 11 4.64 4.10 11.65
C PRO A 11 4.43 2.66 12.07
N SER A 12 3.18 2.33 12.35
CA SER A 12 2.76 1.00 12.76
C SER A 12 1.36 0.71 12.22
N LEU A 13 1.08 -0.57 11.99
CA LEU A 13 -0.19 -1.02 11.46
C LEU A 13 -0.55 -2.33 12.14
N SER A 14 -1.80 -2.42 12.59
CA SER A 14 -2.32 -3.64 13.22
C SER A 14 -3.53 -4.14 12.45
N ILE A 15 -3.63 -5.46 12.31
CA ILE A 15 -4.83 -6.11 11.80
C ILE A 15 -5.41 -6.99 12.91
N THR A 16 -6.72 -6.87 13.16
CA THR A 16 -7.43 -7.70 14.12
C THR A 16 -8.51 -8.48 13.38
N PHE A 17 -8.46 -9.80 13.50
CA PHE A 17 -9.43 -10.69 12.84
C PHE A 17 -10.66 -10.90 13.75
N SER A 18 -11.76 -11.38 13.16
CA SER A 18 -13.02 -11.60 13.88
C SER A 18 -12.91 -12.62 15.02
N ASN A 19 -11.91 -13.51 14.96
CA ASN A 19 -11.64 -14.48 16.03
C ASN A 19 -10.79 -13.90 17.18
N GLY A 20 -10.46 -12.60 17.12
CA GLY A 20 -9.65 -11.92 18.12
C GLY A 20 -8.14 -11.96 17.87
N ALA A 21 -7.67 -12.72 16.88
CA ALA A 21 -6.25 -12.75 16.53
C ALA A 21 -5.80 -11.38 16.01
N LYS A 22 -4.61 -10.95 16.44
CA LYS A 22 -4.06 -9.64 16.08
C LYS A 22 -2.61 -9.76 15.65
N ARG A 23 -2.24 -9.01 14.60
CA ARG A 23 -0.86 -8.86 14.15
C ARG A 23 -0.52 -7.38 14.03
N THR A 24 0.68 -7.01 14.46
CA THR A 24 1.17 -5.63 14.41
C THR A 24 2.50 -5.58 13.66
N TYR A 25 2.63 -4.58 12.80
CA TYR A 25 3.84 -4.34 12.00
C TYR A 25 4.32 -2.92 12.24
N SER A 26 5.64 -2.75 12.36
CA SER A 26 6.27 -1.45 12.50
C SER A 26 7.43 -1.37 11.51
N ASP A 27 7.55 -0.23 10.82
CA ASP A 27 8.63 0.00 9.87
C ASP A 27 8.74 1.50 9.61
N THR A 28 9.46 1.89 8.56
CA THR A 28 9.72 3.30 8.26
C THR A 28 8.49 4.08 7.82
N ASP A 29 7.49 3.43 7.22
CA ASP A 29 6.22 4.06 6.89
C ASP A 29 5.06 3.04 6.85
N ILE A 30 3.84 3.57 6.76
CA ILE A 30 2.61 2.75 6.79
C ILE A 30 2.49 1.86 5.55
N PHE A 31 2.93 2.34 4.37
CA PHE A 31 2.87 1.54 3.15
C PHE A 31 3.76 0.29 3.27
N ILE A 32 4.95 0.44 3.87
CA ILE A 32 5.86 -0.69 4.11
C ILE A 32 5.24 -1.66 5.11
N CYS A 33 4.67 -1.14 6.20
CA CYS A 33 3.94 -1.98 7.18
C CYS A 33 2.84 -2.78 6.50
N PHE A 34 2.08 -2.14 5.62
CA PHE A 34 1.01 -2.80 4.87
C PHE A 34 1.55 -3.86 3.92
N GLY A 35 2.72 -3.61 3.31
CA GLY A 35 3.41 -4.60 2.48
C GLY A 35 3.82 -5.85 3.27
N LEU A 36 4.31 -5.68 4.50
CA LEU A 36 4.64 -6.79 5.38
C LEU A 36 3.39 -7.61 5.73
N LEU A 37 2.29 -6.95 6.02
CA LEU A 37 1.00 -7.60 6.29
C LEU A 37 0.55 -8.44 5.10
N ARG A 38 0.58 -7.88 3.89
CA ARG A 38 0.15 -8.57 2.66
C ARG A 38 1.03 -9.78 2.35
N LYS A 39 2.33 -9.68 2.64
CA LYS A 39 3.28 -10.78 2.46
C LYS A 39 2.97 -11.95 3.39
N GLU A 40 2.65 -11.66 4.64
CA GLU A 40 2.32 -12.70 5.63
C GLU A 40 0.97 -13.36 5.35
N PHE A 41 -0.01 -12.58 4.92
CA PHE A 41 -1.37 -13.07 4.64
C PHE A 41 -1.65 -13.04 3.14
N SER A 42 -0.82 -13.76 2.38
CA SER A 42 -0.85 -13.74 0.91
C SER A 42 -2.13 -14.34 0.31
N ASP A 43 -2.89 -15.09 1.09
CA ASP A 43 -4.18 -15.67 0.68
C ASP A 43 -5.37 -14.72 0.90
N ILE A 44 -5.14 -13.57 1.55
CA ILE A 44 -6.18 -12.56 1.76
C ILE A 44 -6.09 -11.49 0.68
N THR A 45 -7.25 -11.09 0.14
CA THR A 45 -7.35 -9.97 -0.80
C THR A 45 -7.72 -8.71 -0.03
N PHE A 46 -6.85 -7.69 -0.10
CA PHE A 46 -7.08 -6.42 0.57
C PHE A 46 -7.63 -5.41 -0.43
N LEU A 47 -8.90 -5.01 -0.24
CA LEU A 47 -9.67 -4.20 -1.20
C LEU A 47 -9.40 -2.71 -0.98
N CYS A 48 -8.17 -2.27 -1.28
CA CYS A 48 -7.81 -0.87 -1.12
C CYS A 48 -6.71 -0.45 -2.09
N LYS A 49 -6.56 0.86 -2.27
CA LYS A 49 -5.59 1.46 -3.20
C LYS A 49 -4.15 1.02 -2.94
N GLY A 50 -3.77 0.82 -1.69
CA GLY A 50 -2.42 0.37 -1.34
C GLY A 50 -2.06 -1.01 -1.86
N SER A 51 -3.05 -1.83 -2.21
CA SER A 51 -2.85 -3.14 -2.83
C SER A 51 -2.85 -3.11 -4.35
N LYS A 52 -3.22 -1.99 -4.98
CA LYS A 52 -3.31 -1.91 -6.43
C LYS A 52 -1.92 -1.90 -7.05
N ILE A 53 -1.74 -2.66 -8.13
CA ILE A 53 -0.43 -2.88 -8.75
C ILE A 53 0.24 -1.57 -9.20
N ASN A 54 -0.54 -0.59 -9.63
CA ASN A 54 -0.05 0.69 -10.13
C ASN A 54 -0.02 1.81 -9.08
N VAL A 55 -0.05 1.45 -7.80
CA VAL A 55 0.02 2.40 -6.68
C VAL A 55 1.30 2.20 -5.90
N TYR A 56 2.07 3.29 -5.70
CA TYR A 56 3.29 3.24 -4.90
C TYR A 56 3.60 4.65 -4.37
N PRO A 57 4.06 4.80 -3.11
CA PRO A 57 4.44 6.11 -2.59
C PRO A 57 5.77 6.58 -3.18
N SER A 58 5.88 7.89 -3.46
CA SER A 58 7.17 8.49 -3.74
C SER A 58 7.96 8.67 -2.43
N ALA A 59 9.25 8.97 -2.53
CA ALA A 59 10.06 9.27 -1.35
C ALA A 59 9.47 10.46 -0.57
N MET A 60 8.99 11.49 -1.28
CA MET A 60 8.36 12.64 -0.65
C MET A 60 7.05 12.28 0.04
N ALA A 61 6.20 11.48 -0.59
CA ALA A 61 4.95 11.02 0.02
C ALA A 61 5.22 10.18 1.27
N SER A 62 6.23 9.33 1.24
CA SER A 62 6.65 8.55 2.40
C SER A 62 7.07 9.46 3.55
N GLN A 63 7.87 10.50 3.28
CA GLN A 63 8.32 11.42 4.32
C GLN A 63 7.20 12.29 4.89
N MET A 64 6.33 12.83 4.03
CA MET A 64 5.33 13.81 4.44
C MET A 64 4.06 13.19 5.02
N SER A 65 3.71 11.97 4.58
CA SER A 65 2.46 11.31 5.01
C SER A 65 2.71 10.00 5.75
N SER A 66 3.96 9.65 6.03
CA SER A 66 4.35 8.34 6.59
C SER A 66 3.84 7.19 5.72
N GLY A 67 3.77 7.40 4.40
CA GLY A 67 3.31 6.39 3.45
C GLY A 67 1.80 6.19 3.40
N PHE A 68 1.02 7.04 4.08
CA PHE A 68 -0.45 6.98 4.04
C PHE A 68 -1.01 7.39 2.69
N VAL A 69 -0.28 8.25 1.97
CA VAL A 69 -0.63 8.74 0.64
C VAL A 69 0.37 8.17 -0.36
N ALA A 70 -0.11 7.81 -1.55
CA ALA A 70 0.71 7.24 -2.62
C ALA A 70 0.24 7.80 -3.97
N TYR A 71 0.92 7.39 -5.03
CA TYR A 71 0.56 7.81 -6.38
C TYR A 71 0.06 6.62 -7.19
N GLU A 72 -1.07 6.82 -7.86
CA GLU A 72 -1.62 5.89 -8.84
C GLU A 72 -1.21 6.37 -10.23
N VAL A 73 -0.58 5.50 -11.02
CA VAL A 73 0.00 5.85 -12.32
C VAL A 73 -0.52 4.94 -13.42
N GLU A 74 -0.54 5.45 -14.68
CA GLU A 74 -0.94 4.68 -15.85
C GLU A 74 0.19 4.71 -16.88
N MET A 75 0.43 3.58 -17.55
CA MET A 75 1.47 3.50 -18.58
C MET A 75 1.23 4.54 -19.68
N GLY A 76 2.30 5.27 -20.03
CA GLY A 76 2.25 6.29 -21.08
C GLY A 76 1.69 7.64 -20.64
N ASP A 77 1.14 7.73 -19.43
CA ASP A 77 0.56 8.97 -18.89
C ASP A 77 1.53 9.56 -17.85
N PRO A 78 2.08 10.77 -18.08
CA PRO A 78 2.99 11.37 -17.12
C PRO A 78 2.32 11.85 -15.82
N GLU A 79 0.99 11.97 -15.79
CA GLU A 79 0.30 12.37 -14.57
C GLU A 79 0.27 11.23 -13.55
N ALA A 80 0.63 11.57 -12.31
CA ALA A 80 0.50 10.68 -11.17
C ALA A 80 -0.62 11.20 -10.27
N LYS A 81 -1.61 10.36 -10.01
CA LYS A 81 -2.77 10.73 -9.21
C LYS A 81 -2.54 10.42 -7.75
N LEU A 82 -2.71 11.41 -6.88
CA LEU A 82 -2.54 11.24 -5.44
C LEU A 82 -3.75 10.46 -4.87
N VAL A 83 -3.46 9.38 -4.14
CA VAL A 83 -4.51 8.54 -3.53
C VAL A 83 -4.12 8.19 -2.10
N ARG A 84 -5.12 7.90 -1.26
CA ARG A 84 -4.88 7.36 0.08
C ARG A 84 -4.88 5.84 0.01
N ILE A 85 -3.91 5.20 0.67
CA ILE A 85 -3.69 3.76 0.49
C ILE A 85 -4.83 2.89 1.02
N PHE A 86 -5.64 3.38 1.95
CA PHE A 86 -6.77 2.62 2.49
C PHE A 86 -8.12 2.97 1.85
N ASP A 87 -8.14 3.84 0.82
CA ASP A 87 -9.36 4.04 0.03
C ASP A 87 -9.72 2.76 -0.71
N TYR A 88 -11.01 2.51 -0.88
CA TYR A 88 -11.52 1.29 -1.49
C TYR A 88 -11.02 1.11 -2.92
N GLU A 89 -10.68 -0.13 -3.27
CA GLU A 89 -10.31 -0.55 -4.62
C GLU A 89 -10.53 -2.05 -4.75
N GLU A 90 -11.03 -2.49 -5.90
CA GLU A 90 -11.28 -3.92 -6.14
C GLU A 90 -10.58 -4.46 -7.39
N ASN A 91 -9.89 -3.61 -8.17
CA ASN A 91 -9.28 -3.99 -9.43
C ASN A 91 -7.76 -4.02 -9.35
N GLU A 92 -7.16 -4.99 -10.06
CA GLU A 92 -5.70 -5.09 -10.24
C GLU A 92 -4.93 -5.13 -8.92
N LEU A 93 -5.42 -5.91 -7.97
CA LEU A 93 -4.82 -6.03 -6.65
C LEU A 93 -3.68 -7.05 -6.64
N THR A 94 -2.67 -6.77 -5.83
CA THR A 94 -1.54 -7.69 -5.60
C THR A 94 -1.14 -7.64 -4.13
N ASN A 95 -0.60 -8.75 -3.62
CA ASN A 95 0.03 -8.79 -2.29
C ASN A 95 1.55 -8.71 -2.36
N ASP A 96 2.10 -8.56 -3.57
CA ASP A 96 3.55 -8.50 -3.79
C ASP A 96 3.98 -7.06 -4.09
N VAL A 97 4.66 -6.42 -3.13
CA VAL A 97 5.18 -5.06 -3.28
C VAL A 97 6.17 -4.98 -4.46
N ASN A 98 6.90 -6.05 -4.76
CA ASN A 98 7.82 -6.07 -5.88
C ASN A 98 7.11 -5.86 -7.22
N GLU A 99 5.89 -6.36 -7.38
CA GLU A 99 5.09 -6.10 -8.57
C GLU A 99 4.74 -4.61 -8.71
N GLN A 100 4.45 -3.96 -7.58
CA GLN A 100 4.19 -2.52 -7.56
C GLN A 100 5.43 -1.72 -7.94
N ILE A 101 6.59 -2.10 -7.42
CA ILE A 101 7.88 -1.45 -7.75
C ILE A 101 8.20 -1.63 -9.24
N LEU A 102 8.03 -2.83 -9.77
CA LEU A 102 8.28 -3.10 -11.19
C LEU A 102 7.35 -2.29 -12.09
N TYR A 103 6.08 -2.18 -11.72
CA TYR A 103 5.12 -1.37 -12.48
C TYR A 103 5.56 0.09 -12.51
N ARG A 104 5.91 0.65 -11.34
CA ARG A 104 6.38 2.03 -11.23
C ARG A 104 7.61 2.29 -12.09
N ASN A 105 8.56 1.36 -12.10
CA ASN A 105 9.78 1.49 -12.90
C ASN A 105 9.47 1.47 -14.40
N LYS A 106 8.55 0.61 -14.84
CA LYS A 106 8.10 0.57 -16.23
C LYS A 106 7.36 1.86 -16.61
N TRP A 107 6.52 2.36 -15.71
CA TRP A 107 5.81 3.61 -15.92
C TRP A 107 6.79 4.77 -16.13
N ALA A 108 7.80 4.88 -15.28
CA ALA A 108 8.80 5.95 -15.39
C ALA A 108 9.52 5.94 -16.74
N LYS A 109 9.68 4.78 -17.35
CA LYS A 109 10.29 4.64 -18.67
C LYS A 109 9.31 4.87 -19.82
N SER A 110 8.03 4.84 -19.57
CA SER A 110 6.98 4.99 -20.59
C SER A 110 6.62 6.45 -20.88
N ILE A 111 7.13 7.38 -20.07
CA ILE A 111 6.78 8.80 -20.17
C ILE A 111 7.95 9.64 -20.62
#